data_6b1110a635097d41e68ad5179444336e
#
_entry.id   6b1110a635097d41e68ad5179444336e
#
_cell.length_a   1.000
_cell.length_b   1.000
_cell.length_c   1.000
_cell.angle_alpha   90.00
_cell.angle_beta   90.00
_cell.angle_gamma   90.00
#
_symmetry.space_group_name_H-M   'P 1'
#
loop_
_entity.id
_entity.type
_entity.pdbx_description
1 polymer ?
#
loop_
_entity_poly.entity_id
_entity_poly.type
_entity_poly.pdbx_seq_one_letter_code
_entity_poly.pdbx_strand_id
1 'polypeptide(L)'
;MLDFIYQAFQARIVFGPGKVSELPSEIQKLDASAVLVISTGSQRGVADAAIAALGSSFAARIDGAVMHVPRENVVSAVDLARQNSCDCVVAIGGGSAIGIAKGIALETGLPIVAVPSTYAGSEMTDIWGISEGEGKVTGRDAVVVPKTVIYDPDLTRGLPGKLAGPSAINAMAHSVEALYAQNRNPVLSMIAEEGIRSLASGLPAVCDGSADNDQRGAALYGAFMCGLALATATMGIHHKLCHVIGGTFQLPHAETHTIILPHATHYNRDAAPEAMAAISRALN
;
A
#
# COMPACT_ATOMS: atom_id res chain seq x y z
N MET A 1 -4.47 32.24 -12.36
CA MET A 1 -5.60 31.65 -11.62
C MET A 1 -5.34 30.16 -11.52
N LEU A 2 -5.48 29.51 -10.36
CA LEU A 2 -5.34 28.06 -10.24
C LEU A 2 -6.60 27.40 -10.80
N ASP A 3 -6.42 26.39 -11.66
CA ASP A 3 -7.50 25.61 -12.26
C ASP A 3 -7.08 24.13 -12.22
N PHE A 4 -7.77 23.32 -11.41
CA PHE A 4 -7.48 21.90 -11.28
C PHE A 4 -8.67 21.13 -10.68
N ILE A 5 -8.69 19.82 -10.90
CA ILE A 5 -9.60 18.88 -10.23
C ILE A 5 -8.75 18.01 -9.29
N TYR A 6 -9.18 17.90 -8.05
CA TYR A 6 -8.63 16.98 -7.07
C TYR A 6 -9.74 16.11 -6.48
N GLN A 7 -9.58 14.82 -6.56
CA GLN A 7 -10.50 13.85 -5.96
C GLN A 7 -9.76 13.01 -4.94
N ALA A 8 -10.17 13.10 -3.67
CA ALA A 8 -9.66 12.25 -2.60
C ALA A 8 -10.47 10.96 -2.52
N PHE A 9 -9.81 9.85 -2.23
CA PHE A 9 -10.50 8.62 -1.84
C PHE A 9 -10.92 8.70 -0.38
N GLN A 10 -12.15 8.25 -0.09
CA GLN A 10 -12.71 8.27 1.27
C GLN A 10 -12.31 7.00 2.01
N ALA A 11 -11.08 6.95 2.49
CA ALA A 11 -10.65 5.95 3.46
C ALA A 11 -10.52 6.59 4.85
N ARG A 12 -10.97 5.88 5.88
CA ARG A 12 -10.71 6.25 7.26
C ARG A 12 -9.30 5.80 7.64
N ILE A 13 -8.47 6.70 8.15
CA ILE A 13 -7.10 6.41 8.55
C ILE A 13 -7.01 6.38 10.08
N VAL A 14 -6.48 5.29 10.61
CA VAL A 14 -6.14 5.11 12.03
C VAL A 14 -4.62 4.94 12.07
N PHE A 15 -3.91 5.89 12.68
CA PHE A 15 -2.45 5.92 12.64
C PHE A 15 -1.84 6.02 14.04
N GLY A 16 -0.85 5.20 14.33
CA GLY A 16 -0.03 5.28 15.54
C GLY A 16 0.40 3.91 16.08
N PRO A 17 1.35 3.89 17.02
CA PRO A 17 1.81 2.65 17.64
C PRO A 17 0.69 1.95 18.42
N GLY A 18 0.60 0.62 18.31
CA GLY A 18 -0.42 -0.20 18.97
C GLY A 18 -1.83 -0.05 18.38
N LYS A 19 -2.02 0.69 17.29
CA LYS A 19 -3.35 0.99 16.71
C LYS A 19 -4.03 -0.22 16.08
N VAL A 20 -3.34 -1.31 15.84
CA VAL A 20 -3.98 -2.58 15.46
C VAL A 20 -5.02 -3.05 16.49
N SER A 21 -4.88 -2.64 17.76
CA SER A 21 -5.86 -2.91 18.82
C SER A 21 -7.24 -2.25 18.59
N GLU A 22 -7.31 -1.24 17.74
CA GLU A 22 -8.57 -0.58 17.35
C GLU A 22 -9.37 -1.40 16.33
N LEU A 23 -8.82 -2.48 15.78
CA LEU A 23 -9.47 -3.28 14.74
C LEU A 23 -10.91 -3.70 15.09
N PRO A 24 -11.23 -4.20 16.30
CA PRO A 24 -12.63 -4.56 16.62
C PRO A 24 -13.58 -3.36 16.53
N SER A 25 -13.15 -2.17 16.97
CA SER A 25 -13.96 -0.96 16.91
C SER A 25 -14.15 -0.48 15.47
N GLU A 26 -13.16 -0.65 14.60
CA GLU A 26 -13.28 -0.30 13.18
C GLU A 26 -14.20 -1.29 12.43
N ILE A 27 -14.18 -2.57 12.77
CA ILE A 27 -15.14 -3.57 12.27
C ILE A 27 -16.56 -3.23 12.70
N GLN A 28 -16.77 -2.85 13.96
CA GLN A 28 -18.09 -2.44 14.47
C GLN A 28 -18.64 -1.21 13.73
N LYS A 29 -17.80 -0.23 13.37
CA LYS A 29 -18.19 0.96 12.60
C LYS A 29 -18.65 0.64 11.18
N LEU A 30 -18.28 -0.53 10.66
CA LEU A 30 -18.72 -1.03 9.36
C LEU A 30 -19.97 -1.93 9.48
N ASP A 31 -20.53 -2.06 10.69
CA ASP A 31 -21.64 -2.96 11.01
C ASP A 31 -21.35 -4.43 10.62
N ALA A 32 -20.07 -4.81 10.61
CA ALA A 32 -19.63 -6.13 10.21
C ALA A 32 -19.61 -7.12 11.40
N SER A 33 -20.00 -8.36 11.13
CA SER A 33 -20.19 -9.41 12.13
C SER A 33 -19.56 -10.74 11.76
N ALA A 34 -19.10 -10.92 10.51
CA ALA A 34 -18.50 -12.13 9.98
C ALA A 34 -17.24 -11.80 9.17
N VAL A 35 -16.10 -11.73 9.85
CA VAL A 35 -14.84 -11.20 9.30
C VAL A 35 -13.96 -12.32 8.75
N LEU A 36 -13.54 -12.16 7.48
CA LEU A 36 -12.46 -12.94 6.90
C LEU A 36 -11.12 -12.24 7.15
N VAL A 37 -10.19 -12.90 7.85
CA VAL A 37 -8.84 -12.38 8.10
C VAL A 37 -7.85 -13.00 7.12
N ILE A 38 -7.12 -12.15 6.38
CA ILE A 38 -6.05 -12.55 5.45
C ILE A 38 -4.72 -12.07 6.01
N SER A 39 -3.72 -12.94 6.08
CA SER A 39 -2.39 -12.56 6.52
C SER A 39 -1.28 -13.11 5.62
N THR A 40 -0.15 -12.39 5.58
CA THR A 40 1.11 -12.96 5.08
C THR A 40 1.73 -13.85 6.16
N GLY A 41 2.56 -14.82 5.75
CA GLY A 41 3.19 -15.75 6.70
C GLY A 41 3.99 -15.06 7.80
N SER A 42 4.65 -13.94 7.49
CA SER A 42 5.41 -13.12 8.45
C SER A 42 4.54 -12.39 9.48
N GLN A 43 3.26 -12.21 9.19
CA GLN A 43 2.30 -11.50 10.06
C GLN A 43 1.34 -12.45 10.80
N ARG A 44 1.62 -13.74 10.81
CA ARG A 44 0.76 -14.74 11.44
C ARG A 44 0.45 -14.43 12.91
N GLY A 45 1.46 -14.04 13.70
CA GLY A 45 1.26 -13.69 15.10
C GLY A 45 0.36 -12.47 15.31
N VAL A 46 0.46 -11.47 14.43
CA VAL A 46 -0.43 -10.30 14.45
C VAL A 46 -1.85 -10.72 14.08
N ALA A 47 -2.01 -11.61 13.09
CA ALA A 47 -3.31 -12.13 12.70
C ALA A 47 -3.93 -12.96 13.83
N ASP A 48 -3.16 -13.79 14.55
CA ASP A 48 -3.63 -14.55 15.72
C ASP A 48 -4.18 -13.61 16.81
N ALA A 49 -3.46 -12.54 17.12
CA ALA A 49 -3.91 -11.54 18.09
C ALA A 49 -5.17 -10.79 17.61
N ALA A 50 -5.23 -10.43 16.34
CA ALA A 50 -6.39 -9.78 15.72
C ALA A 50 -7.62 -10.68 15.77
N ILE A 51 -7.49 -11.97 15.45
CA ILE A 51 -8.56 -12.97 15.50
C ILE A 51 -9.06 -13.12 16.94
N ALA A 52 -8.15 -13.20 17.91
CA ALA A 52 -8.54 -13.28 19.32
C ALA A 52 -9.33 -12.05 19.77
N ALA A 53 -8.94 -10.85 19.30
CA ALA A 53 -9.61 -9.60 19.61
C ALA A 53 -10.99 -9.47 18.92
N LEU A 54 -11.17 -10.00 17.72
CA LEU A 54 -12.44 -10.04 16.99
C LEU A 54 -13.48 -10.94 17.67
N GLY A 55 -13.05 -11.96 18.39
CA GLY A 55 -13.94 -12.88 19.11
C GLY A 55 -15.01 -13.52 18.22
N SER A 56 -16.28 -13.29 18.53
CA SER A 56 -17.42 -13.84 17.77
C SER A 56 -17.58 -13.25 16.36
N SER A 57 -16.96 -12.13 16.06
CA SER A 57 -16.98 -11.54 14.71
C SER A 57 -15.98 -12.21 13.75
N PHE A 58 -15.09 -13.05 14.23
CA PHE A 58 -14.20 -13.84 13.38
C PHE A 58 -14.95 -15.00 12.72
N ALA A 59 -14.90 -15.11 11.39
CA ALA A 59 -15.58 -16.16 10.62
C ALA A 59 -14.61 -17.09 9.89
N ALA A 60 -13.59 -16.58 9.23
CA ALA A 60 -12.67 -17.39 8.43
C ALA A 60 -11.27 -16.78 8.34
N ARG A 61 -10.29 -17.57 7.91
CA ARG A 61 -8.88 -17.18 7.83
C ARG A 61 -8.22 -17.67 6.55
N ILE A 62 -7.33 -16.84 5.99
CA ILE A 62 -6.38 -17.21 4.94
C ILE A 62 -4.98 -16.84 5.42
N ASP A 63 -4.11 -17.85 5.56
CA ASP A 63 -2.70 -17.69 5.89
C ASP A 63 -1.83 -17.78 4.64
N GLY A 64 -0.70 -17.05 4.65
CA GLY A 64 0.31 -17.20 3.63
C GLY A 64 -0.09 -16.59 2.28
N ALA A 65 -0.72 -15.41 2.28
CA ALA A 65 -0.97 -14.67 1.05
C ALA A 65 0.32 -14.56 0.20
N VAL A 66 0.26 -15.07 -1.03
CA VAL A 66 1.41 -15.15 -1.93
C VAL A 66 1.54 -13.92 -2.82
N MET A 67 2.77 -13.64 -3.26
CA MET A 67 3.05 -12.55 -4.20
C MET A 67 2.30 -12.74 -5.53
N HIS A 68 2.11 -11.63 -6.23
CA HIS A 68 1.47 -11.53 -7.55
C HIS A 68 -0.03 -11.87 -7.60
N VAL A 69 -0.65 -12.25 -6.47
CA VAL A 69 -2.11 -12.46 -6.37
C VAL A 69 -2.62 -13.38 -7.49
N PRO A 70 -2.28 -14.67 -7.51
CA PRO A 70 -2.78 -15.60 -8.51
C PRO A 70 -4.32 -15.67 -8.51
N ARG A 71 -4.93 -15.76 -9.70
CA ARG A 71 -6.40 -15.79 -9.84
C ARG A 71 -7.03 -16.95 -9.06
N GLU A 72 -6.39 -18.11 -9.06
CA GLU A 72 -6.85 -19.29 -8.31
C GLU A 72 -6.94 -19.03 -6.80
N ASN A 73 -6.02 -18.22 -6.26
CA ASN A 73 -6.06 -17.85 -4.85
C ASN A 73 -7.22 -16.87 -4.57
N VAL A 74 -7.52 -15.98 -5.49
CA VAL A 74 -8.68 -15.08 -5.37
C VAL A 74 -9.98 -15.89 -5.42
N VAL A 75 -10.12 -16.82 -6.36
CA VAL A 75 -11.31 -17.68 -6.47
C VAL A 75 -11.51 -18.47 -5.18
N SER A 76 -10.48 -19.16 -4.69
CA SER A 76 -10.54 -19.90 -3.44
C SER A 76 -10.90 -19.03 -2.24
N ALA A 77 -10.38 -17.78 -2.20
CA ALA A 77 -10.67 -16.84 -1.14
C ALA A 77 -12.13 -16.32 -1.19
N VAL A 78 -12.67 -16.08 -2.38
CA VAL A 78 -14.09 -15.73 -2.60
C VAL A 78 -15.00 -16.86 -2.15
N ASP A 79 -14.69 -18.10 -2.52
CA ASP A 79 -15.48 -19.26 -2.12
C ASP A 79 -15.48 -19.43 -0.60
N LEU A 80 -14.32 -19.26 0.06
CA LEU A 80 -14.22 -19.31 1.52
C LEU A 80 -15.05 -18.19 2.17
N ALA A 81 -15.00 -16.96 1.65
CA ALA A 81 -15.80 -15.84 2.14
C ALA A 81 -17.31 -16.14 2.05
N ARG A 82 -17.76 -16.68 0.91
CA ARG A 82 -19.17 -17.04 0.69
C ARG A 82 -19.62 -18.18 1.60
N GLN A 83 -18.81 -19.25 1.73
CA GLN A 83 -19.12 -20.41 2.60
C GLN A 83 -19.29 -20.03 4.05
N ASN A 84 -18.56 -19.02 4.52
CA ASN A 84 -18.62 -18.53 5.90
C ASN A 84 -19.49 -17.27 6.06
N SER A 85 -20.26 -16.89 5.02
CA SER A 85 -21.14 -15.71 5.04
C SER A 85 -20.42 -14.45 5.50
N CYS A 86 -19.15 -14.28 5.10
CA CYS A 86 -18.36 -13.11 5.50
C CYS A 86 -18.96 -11.82 4.95
N ASP A 87 -18.95 -10.78 5.78
CA ASP A 87 -19.46 -9.43 5.47
C ASP A 87 -18.35 -8.36 5.48
N CYS A 88 -17.11 -8.71 5.85
CA CYS A 88 -15.95 -7.84 5.83
C CYS A 88 -14.66 -8.65 5.62
N VAL A 89 -13.67 -8.02 5.01
CA VAL A 89 -12.32 -8.57 4.83
C VAL A 89 -11.29 -7.73 5.56
N VAL A 90 -10.47 -8.35 6.41
CA VAL A 90 -9.30 -7.74 7.07
C VAL A 90 -8.04 -8.26 6.41
N ALA A 91 -7.21 -7.37 5.87
CA ALA A 91 -5.93 -7.71 5.23
C ALA A 91 -4.75 -7.25 6.09
N ILE A 92 -4.02 -8.17 6.71
CA ILE A 92 -2.85 -7.91 7.57
C ILE A 92 -1.59 -8.30 6.82
N GLY A 93 -0.80 -7.33 6.36
CA GLY A 93 0.41 -7.63 5.61
C GLY A 93 0.78 -6.57 4.57
N GLY A 94 1.58 -6.97 3.61
CA GLY A 94 1.96 -6.14 2.46
C GLY A 94 1.01 -6.28 1.27
N GLY A 95 1.50 -5.92 0.09
CA GLY A 95 0.74 -5.92 -1.15
C GLY A 95 0.06 -7.24 -1.51
N SER A 96 0.57 -8.40 -1.06
CA SER A 96 -0.06 -9.72 -1.31
C SER A 96 -1.39 -9.86 -0.58
N ALA A 97 -1.43 -9.58 0.73
CA ALA A 97 -2.65 -9.69 1.52
C ALA A 97 -3.70 -8.68 1.06
N ILE A 98 -3.27 -7.43 0.84
CA ILE A 98 -4.12 -6.36 0.32
C ILE A 98 -4.65 -6.69 -1.08
N GLY A 99 -3.80 -7.27 -1.94
CA GLY A 99 -4.19 -7.68 -3.29
C GLY A 99 -5.26 -8.77 -3.32
N ILE A 100 -5.16 -9.79 -2.46
CA ILE A 100 -6.21 -10.82 -2.32
C ILE A 100 -7.51 -10.19 -1.81
N ALA A 101 -7.44 -9.32 -0.79
CA ALA A 101 -8.63 -8.61 -0.28
C ALA A 101 -9.32 -7.78 -1.37
N LYS A 102 -8.54 -7.10 -2.22
CA LYS A 102 -9.06 -6.37 -3.38
C LYS A 102 -9.72 -7.31 -4.41
N GLY A 103 -9.11 -8.48 -4.66
CA GLY A 103 -9.71 -9.51 -5.51
C GLY A 103 -11.06 -9.99 -4.99
N ILE A 104 -11.17 -10.21 -3.68
CA ILE A 104 -12.45 -10.56 -3.03
C ILE A 104 -13.46 -9.43 -3.18
N ALA A 105 -13.06 -8.18 -2.92
CA ALA A 105 -13.95 -7.03 -3.02
C ALA A 105 -14.48 -6.83 -4.44
N LEU A 106 -13.69 -7.06 -5.48
CA LEU A 106 -14.13 -7.02 -6.88
C LEU A 106 -15.29 -7.98 -7.18
N GLU A 107 -15.22 -9.19 -6.60
CA GLU A 107 -16.18 -10.27 -6.88
C GLU A 107 -17.40 -10.26 -5.94
N THR A 108 -17.30 -9.58 -4.79
CA THR A 108 -18.29 -9.69 -3.71
C THR A 108 -18.84 -8.34 -3.24
N GLY A 109 -18.11 -7.26 -3.45
CA GLY A 109 -18.43 -5.94 -2.89
C GLY A 109 -18.12 -5.80 -1.39
N LEU A 110 -17.49 -6.77 -0.76
CA LEU A 110 -17.19 -6.73 0.68
C LEU A 110 -16.25 -5.58 1.03
N PRO A 111 -16.53 -4.85 2.13
CA PRO A 111 -15.64 -3.79 2.61
C PRO A 111 -14.30 -4.37 3.08
N ILE A 112 -13.23 -3.60 2.86
CA ILE A 112 -11.88 -3.97 3.28
C ILE A 112 -11.44 -3.08 4.45
N VAL A 113 -10.86 -3.70 5.49
CA VAL A 113 -10.00 -3.06 6.48
C VAL A 113 -8.56 -3.51 6.21
N ALA A 114 -7.69 -2.58 5.87
CA ALA A 114 -6.28 -2.87 5.59
C ALA A 114 -5.40 -2.53 6.79
N VAL A 115 -4.47 -3.44 7.12
CA VAL A 115 -3.45 -3.28 8.18
C VAL A 115 -2.08 -3.52 7.54
N PRO A 116 -1.50 -2.50 6.87
CA PRO A 116 -0.26 -2.65 6.14
C PRO A 116 0.94 -2.86 7.07
N SER A 117 1.83 -3.77 6.70
CA SER A 117 3.10 -4.02 7.39
C SER A 117 4.32 -3.78 6.50
N THR A 118 4.12 -3.18 5.33
CA THR A 118 5.15 -2.74 4.38
C THR A 118 4.82 -1.33 3.90
N TYR A 119 5.69 -0.75 3.08
CA TYR A 119 5.55 0.63 2.59
C TYR A 119 4.92 0.74 1.19
N ALA A 120 4.26 -0.34 0.69
CA ALA A 120 3.87 -0.45 -0.72
C ALA A 120 2.84 0.58 -1.23
N GLY A 121 1.94 1.08 -0.38
CA GLY A 121 0.94 2.11 -0.73
C GLY A 121 -0.32 1.60 -1.45
N SER A 122 -0.42 0.31 -1.76
CA SER A 122 -1.59 -0.27 -2.45
C SER A 122 -2.91 -0.07 -1.68
N GLU A 123 -2.84 -0.04 -0.36
CA GLU A 123 -3.98 0.15 0.55
C GLU A 123 -4.69 1.49 0.38
N MET A 124 -4.04 2.47 -0.25
CA MET A 124 -4.60 3.80 -0.48
C MET A 124 -5.22 3.97 -1.85
N THR A 125 -5.25 2.93 -2.68
CA THR A 125 -5.61 3.05 -4.10
C THR A 125 -6.84 2.24 -4.49
N ASP A 126 -7.50 2.67 -5.56
CA ASP A 126 -8.49 1.92 -6.32
C ASP A 126 -7.86 0.94 -7.33
N ILE A 127 -6.53 0.87 -7.36
CA ILE A 127 -5.78 0.01 -8.30
C ILE A 127 -5.78 -1.42 -7.78
N TRP A 128 -6.06 -2.36 -8.68
CA TRP A 128 -5.95 -3.79 -8.42
C TRP A 128 -5.15 -4.49 -9.52
N GLY A 129 -4.62 -5.69 -9.20
CA GLY A 129 -3.90 -6.50 -10.16
C GLY A 129 -3.92 -7.96 -9.75
N ILE A 130 -4.34 -8.82 -10.68
CA ILE A 130 -4.48 -10.27 -10.49
C ILE A 130 -3.66 -10.95 -11.59
N SER A 131 -2.83 -11.91 -11.21
CA SER A 131 -2.04 -12.71 -12.17
C SER A 131 -2.90 -13.83 -12.75
N GLU A 132 -2.87 -13.96 -14.08
CA GLU A 132 -3.64 -14.97 -14.83
C GLU A 132 -2.74 -15.55 -15.92
N GLY A 133 -2.41 -16.84 -15.81
CA GLY A 133 -1.43 -17.47 -16.68
C GLY A 133 -0.06 -16.81 -16.59
N GLU A 134 0.51 -16.43 -17.74
CA GLU A 134 1.80 -15.71 -17.81
C GLU A 134 1.65 -14.18 -17.70
N GLY A 135 0.42 -13.66 -17.59
CA GLY A 135 0.11 -12.24 -17.58
C GLY A 135 -0.41 -11.72 -16.24
N LYS A 136 -0.55 -10.39 -16.16
CA LYS A 136 -1.19 -9.70 -15.05
C LYS A 136 -2.31 -8.82 -15.60
N VAL A 137 -3.53 -9.06 -15.15
CA VAL A 137 -4.68 -8.19 -15.41
C VAL A 137 -4.71 -7.12 -14.33
N THR A 138 -4.80 -5.87 -14.73
CA THR A 138 -4.85 -4.73 -13.81
C THR A 138 -6.01 -3.81 -14.17
N GLY A 139 -6.53 -3.11 -13.18
CA GLY A 139 -7.62 -2.15 -13.39
C GLY A 139 -7.75 -1.18 -12.22
N ARG A 140 -8.79 -0.34 -12.32
CA ARG A 140 -9.22 0.57 -11.25
C ARG A 140 -10.69 0.34 -10.96
N ASP A 141 -11.04 0.26 -9.69
CA ASP A 141 -12.42 0.18 -9.24
C ASP A 141 -12.53 0.74 -7.82
N ALA A 142 -13.49 1.61 -7.58
CA ALA A 142 -13.73 2.22 -6.27
C ALA A 142 -14.12 1.18 -5.18
N VAL A 143 -14.66 0.02 -5.58
CA VAL A 143 -15.05 -1.04 -4.66
C VAL A 143 -13.86 -1.63 -3.91
N VAL A 144 -12.65 -1.62 -4.50
CA VAL A 144 -11.45 -2.17 -3.89
C VAL A 144 -10.73 -1.20 -2.95
N VAL A 145 -11.19 0.04 -2.83
CA VAL A 145 -10.61 1.00 -1.88
C VAL A 145 -10.96 0.58 -0.45
N PRO A 146 -9.97 0.33 0.42
CA PRO A 146 -10.23 0.02 1.82
C PRO A 146 -11.10 1.10 2.49
N LYS A 147 -12.09 0.68 3.26
CA LYS A 147 -12.93 1.60 4.06
C LYS A 147 -12.16 2.17 5.24
N THR A 148 -11.30 1.34 5.85
CA THR A 148 -10.39 1.75 6.92
C THR A 148 -9.00 1.22 6.64
N VAL A 149 -7.97 2.04 6.91
CA VAL A 149 -6.57 1.63 6.92
C VAL A 149 -5.99 1.91 8.30
N ILE A 150 -5.46 0.87 8.94
CA ILE A 150 -4.81 0.96 10.26
C ILE A 150 -3.29 0.91 10.05
N TYR A 151 -2.64 2.05 10.16
CA TYR A 151 -1.19 2.17 10.11
C TYR A 151 -0.60 2.08 11.51
N ASP A 152 0.04 0.95 11.81
CA ASP A 152 0.69 0.69 13.08
C ASP A 152 2.20 0.49 12.88
N PRO A 153 3.05 1.46 13.29
CA PRO A 153 4.50 1.36 13.12
C PRO A 153 5.12 0.14 13.80
N ASP A 154 4.50 -0.38 14.87
CA ASP A 154 5.01 -1.57 15.56
C ASP A 154 5.00 -2.81 14.66
N LEU A 155 4.10 -2.89 13.68
CA LEU A 155 4.03 -4.01 12.73
C LEU A 155 5.20 -4.02 11.73
N THR A 156 5.90 -2.91 11.60
CA THR A 156 7.09 -2.81 10.72
C THR A 156 8.39 -3.24 11.39
N ARG A 157 8.39 -3.50 12.72
CA ARG A 157 9.60 -3.89 13.48
C ARG A 157 10.24 -5.17 12.96
N GLY A 158 9.44 -6.12 12.50
CA GLY A 158 9.91 -7.38 11.95
C GLY A 158 10.25 -7.34 10.46
N LEU A 159 10.08 -6.20 9.78
CA LEU A 159 10.38 -6.08 8.35
C LEU A 159 11.90 -5.94 8.16
N PRO A 160 12.58 -6.90 7.51
CA PRO A 160 14.03 -6.82 7.29
C PRO A 160 14.39 -5.60 6.43
N GLY A 161 15.51 -4.91 6.75
CA GLY A 161 15.96 -3.72 6.03
C GLY A 161 16.09 -3.92 4.52
N LYS A 162 16.54 -5.13 4.10
CA LYS A 162 16.62 -5.52 2.67
C LYS A 162 15.27 -5.56 1.94
N LEU A 163 14.15 -5.66 2.66
CA LEU A 163 12.80 -5.56 2.11
C LEU A 163 12.20 -4.18 2.36
N ALA A 164 12.50 -3.57 3.50
CA ALA A 164 12.02 -2.25 3.88
C ALA A 164 12.52 -1.17 2.90
N GLY A 165 13.82 -1.19 2.59
CA GLY A 165 14.45 -0.24 1.67
C GLY A 165 13.77 -0.20 0.29
N PRO A 166 13.78 -1.31 -0.46
CA PRO A 166 13.12 -1.35 -1.77
C PRO A 166 11.63 -1.00 -1.69
N SER A 167 10.89 -1.49 -0.68
CA SER A 167 9.49 -1.16 -0.50
C SER A 167 9.24 0.33 -0.33
N ALA A 168 10.06 1.01 0.47
CA ALA A 168 9.95 2.45 0.71
C ALA A 168 10.38 3.29 -0.50
N ILE A 169 11.43 2.87 -1.23
CA ILE A 169 11.84 3.55 -2.46
C ILE A 169 10.78 3.39 -3.56
N ASN A 170 10.13 2.21 -3.65
CA ASN A 170 8.95 2.06 -4.51
C ASN A 170 7.84 3.05 -4.14
N ALA A 171 7.55 3.22 -2.84
CA ALA A 171 6.59 4.23 -2.40
C ALA A 171 7.06 5.66 -2.76
N MET A 172 8.33 5.98 -2.52
CA MET A 172 8.89 7.29 -2.87
C MET A 172 8.75 7.60 -4.36
N ALA A 173 8.88 6.59 -5.23
CA ALA A 173 8.71 6.76 -6.67
C ALA A 173 7.31 7.27 -7.05
N HIS A 174 6.26 6.91 -6.31
CA HIS A 174 4.92 7.45 -6.51
C HIS A 174 4.90 8.97 -6.32
N SER A 175 5.51 9.45 -5.25
CA SER A 175 5.60 10.88 -4.95
C SER A 175 6.51 11.63 -5.93
N VAL A 176 7.63 11.03 -6.31
CA VAL A 176 8.54 11.64 -7.31
C VAL A 176 7.81 11.84 -8.64
N GLU A 177 7.09 10.82 -9.15
CA GLU A 177 6.33 10.97 -10.39
C GLU A 177 5.13 11.90 -10.24
N ALA A 178 4.47 11.93 -9.08
CA ALA A 178 3.37 12.85 -8.82
C ALA A 178 3.75 14.33 -8.95
N LEU A 179 5.00 14.69 -8.63
CA LEU A 179 5.49 16.06 -8.74
C LEU A 179 5.61 16.56 -10.18
N TYR A 180 5.70 15.66 -11.17
CA TYR A 180 5.69 16.02 -12.60
C TYR A 180 4.59 15.30 -13.39
N ALA A 181 3.58 14.75 -12.71
CA ALA A 181 2.44 14.11 -13.36
C ALA A 181 1.65 15.12 -14.23
N GLN A 182 1.01 14.62 -15.29
CA GLN A 182 0.19 15.48 -16.16
C GLN A 182 -0.97 16.12 -15.41
N ASN A 183 -1.54 15.45 -14.43
CA ASN A 183 -2.63 15.93 -13.58
C ASN A 183 -2.14 16.51 -12.25
N ARG A 184 -0.85 16.91 -12.16
CA ARG A 184 -0.30 17.54 -10.95
C ARG A 184 -1.12 18.78 -10.58
N ASN A 185 -1.24 19.01 -9.29
CA ASN A 185 -1.92 20.16 -8.72
C ASN A 185 -1.28 20.51 -7.36
N PRO A 186 -1.56 21.69 -6.78
CA PRO A 186 -0.91 22.11 -5.53
C PRO A 186 -1.13 21.16 -4.36
N VAL A 187 -2.32 20.54 -4.24
CA VAL A 187 -2.63 19.59 -3.16
C VAL A 187 -1.77 18.34 -3.31
N LEU A 188 -1.73 17.78 -4.52
CA LEU A 188 -0.93 16.60 -4.82
C LEU A 188 0.57 16.86 -4.61
N SER A 189 1.05 18.05 -5.00
CA SER A 189 2.46 18.42 -4.81
C SER A 189 2.85 18.52 -3.33
N MET A 190 1.99 19.06 -2.47
CA MET A 190 2.22 19.08 -1.02
C MET A 190 2.27 17.67 -0.43
N ILE A 191 1.33 16.80 -0.82
CA ILE A 191 1.29 15.40 -0.37
C ILE A 191 2.57 14.67 -0.80
N ALA A 192 2.97 14.83 -2.05
CA ALA A 192 4.15 14.16 -2.60
C ALA A 192 5.46 14.63 -1.96
N GLU A 193 5.64 15.93 -1.76
CA GLU A 193 6.82 16.50 -1.10
C GLU A 193 6.93 16.03 0.36
N GLU A 194 5.82 16.02 1.09
CA GLU A 194 5.76 15.50 2.46
C GLU A 194 6.05 13.99 2.52
N GLY A 195 5.52 13.21 1.57
CA GLY A 195 5.80 11.77 1.48
C GLY A 195 7.30 11.47 1.31
N ILE A 196 7.99 12.20 0.42
CA ILE A 196 9.44 12.07 0.21
C ILE A 196 10.19 12.45 1.50
N ARG A 197 9.86 13.59 2.12
CA ARG A 197 10.53 14.07 3.33
C ARG A 197 10.43 13.06 4.47
N SER A 198 9.24 12.59 4.76
CA SER A 198 8.99 11.69 5.88
C SER A 198 9.64 10.32 5.66
N LEU A 199 9.59 9.78 4.43
CA LEU A 199 10.33 8.56 4.10
C LEU A 199 11.84 8.76 4.27
N ALA A 200 12.40 9.84 3.73
CA ALA A 200 13.82 10.10 3.78
C ALA A 200 14.34 10.24 5.23
N SER A 201 13.54 10.81 6.14
CA SER A 201 13.92 10.98 7.54
C SER A 201 13.97 9.67 8.32
N GLY A 202 13.06 8.72 8.05
CA GLY A 202 12.98 7.46 8.81
C GLY A 202 13.71 6.27 8.18
N LEU A 203 13.79 6.24 6.86
CA LEU A 203 14.23 5.07 6.11
C LEU A 203 15.67 4.60 6.39
N PRO A 204 16.68 5.47 6.53
CA PRO A 204 18.04 5.02 6.83
C PRO A 204 18.10 4.16 8.09
N ALA A 205 17.52 4.61 9.19
CA ALA A 205 17.48 3.88 10.46
C ALA A 205 16.62 2.60 10.39
N VAL A 206 15.54 2.60 9.58
CA VAL A 206 14.76 1.39 9.33
C VAL A 206 15.60 0.34 8.59
N CYS A 207 16.39 0.77 7.61
CA CYS A 207 17.20 -0.14 6.79
C CYS A 207 18.35 -0.79 7.57
N ASP A 208 19.01 -0.05 8.47
CA ASP A 208 20.11 -0.56 9.28
C ASP A 208 19.66 -1.23 10.60
N GLY A 209 18.36 -1.18 10.88
CA GLY A 209 17.75 -1.81 12.06
C GLY A 209 17.84 -0.99 13.34
N SER A 210 18.35 0.25 13.30
CA SER A 210 18.51 1.13 14.45
C SER A 210 17.27 1.99 14.76
N ALA A 211 16.24 1.95 13.89
CA ALA A 211 15.09 2.82 13.97
C ALA A 211 14.35 2.73 15.32
N ASP A 212 14.15 3.86 15.97
CA ASP A 212 13.21 4.03 17.06
C ASP A 212 11.75 4.11 16.57
N ASN A 213 10.82 4.36 17.50
CA ASN A 213 9.40 4.44 17.18
C ASN A 213 9.06 5.64 16.29
N ASP A 214 9.70 6.77 16.51
CA ASP A 214 9.43 8.01 15.78
C ASP A 214 9.92 7.87 14.32
N GLN A 215 11.10 7.28 14.13
CA GLN A 215 11.66 7.02 12.79
C GLN A 215 10.82 5.98 12.01
N ARG A 216 10.33 4.92 12.67
CA ARG A 216 9.39 3.97 12.06
C ARG A 216 8.06 4.63 11.74
N GLY A 217 7.56 5.47 12.64
CA GLY A 217 6.37 6.28 12.42
C GLY A 217 6.53 7.20 11.23
N ALA A 218 7.65 7.92 11.14
CA ALA A 218 7.95 8.80 10.01
C ALA A 218 8.00 8.05 8.68
N ALA A 219 8.69 6.89 8.62
CA ALA A 219 8.75 6.07 7.42
C ALA A 219 7.37 5.56 6.99
N LEU A 220 6.55 5.08 7.93
CA LEU A 220 5.21 4.58 7.65
C LEU A 220 4.25 5.70 7.24
N TYR A 221 4.34 6.87 7.88
CA TYR A 221 3.60 8.07 7.50
C TYR A 221 3.98 8.54 6.08
N GLY A 222 5.28 8.58 5.77
CA GLY A 222 5.75 8.89 4.43
C GLY A 222 5.21 7.91 3.37
N ALA A 223 5.16 6.61 3.68
CA ALA A 223 4.57 5.60 2.80
C ALA A 223 3.07 5.84 2.58
N PHE A 224 2.32 6.20 3.63
CA PHE A 224 0.91 6.60 3.52
C PHE A 224 0.74 7.79 2.58
N MET A 225 1.54 8.86 2.75
CA MET A 225 1.50 10.04 1.86
C MET A 225 1.84 9.68 0.41
N CYS A 226 2.84 8.81 0.20
CA CYS A 226 3.17 8.30 -1.14
C CYS A 226 2.05 7.44 -1.74
N GLY A 227 1.32 6.69 -0.92
CA GLY A 227 0.13 5.94 -1.32
C GLY A 227 -1.00 6.87 -1.78
N LEU A 228 -1.23 7.99 -1.08
CA LEU A 228 -2.17 9.04 -1.52
C LEU A 228 -1.75 9.66 -2.87
N ALA A 229 -0.44 9.88 -3.05
CA ALA A 229 0.08 10.37 -4.33
C ALA A 229 -0.18 9.38 -5.46
N LEU A 230 0.07 8.07 -5.25
CA LEU A 230 -0.24 7.01 -6.21
C LEU A 230 -1.72 6.96 -6.57
N ALA A 231 -2.60 7.13 -5.59
CA ALA A 231 -4.05 7.06 -5.78
C ALA A 231 -4.55 8.12 -6.76
N THR A 232 -3.95 9.30 -6.74
CA THR A 232 -4.45 10.50 -7.44
C THR A 232 -3.61 10.92 -8.65
N ALA A 233 -2.32 10.59 -8.69
CA ALA A 233 -1.44 10.96 -9.79
C ALA A 233 -1.54 10.01 -10.99
N THR A 234 -1.36 10.56 -12.17
CA THR A 234 -1.09 9.78 -13.38
C THR A 234 0.39 9.42 -13.41
N MET A 235 0.70 8.12 -13.28
CA MET A 235 2.08 7.62 -13.29
C MET A 235 2.73 7.78 -14.67
N GLY A 236 4.02 8.08 -14.68
CA GLY A 236 4.78 8.41 -15.87
C GLY A 236 5.77 7.32 -16.32
N ILE A 237 6.94 7.77 -16.82
CA ILE A 237 7.93 6.91 -17.45
C ILE A 237 8.56 5.90 -16.48
N HIS A 238 8.79 6.30 -15.22
CA HIS A 238 9.37 5.40 -14.22
C HIS A 238 8.54 4.13 -14.03
N HIS A 239 7.25 4.30 -13.71
CA HIS A 239 6.34 3.16 -13.52
C HIS A 239 6.19 2.35 -14.80
N LYS A 240 6.13 3.01 -15.95
CA LYS A 240 6.03 2.32 -17.23
C LYS A 240 7.25 1.43 -17.50
N LEU A 241 8.45 1.95 -17.26
CA LEU A 241 9.70 1.17 -17.38
C LEU A 241 9.72 0.01 -16.39
N CYS A 242 9.36 0.24 -15.13
CA CYS A 242 9.31 -0.82 -14.13
C CYS A 242 8.33 -1.94 -14.50
N HIS A 243 7.15 -1.60 -15.03
CA HIS A 243 6.17 -2.59 -15.46
C HIS A 243 6.66 -3.39 -16.69
N VAL A 244 7.24 -2.72 -17.69
CA VAL A 244 7.76 -3.39 -18.90
C VAL A 244 8.95 -4.27 -18.55
N ILE A 245 9.96 -3.72 -17.88
CA ILE A 245 11.20 -4.46 -17.55
C ILE A 245 10.90 -5.57 -16.54
N GLY A 246 10.16 -5.24 -15.46
CA GLY A 246 9.79 -6.20 -14.43
C GLY A 246 8.92 -7.35 -14.97
N GLY A 247 7.96 -7.04 -15.85
CA GLY A 247 7.13 -8.07 -16.49
C GLY A 247 7.90 -8.93 -17.49
N THR A 248 8.72 -8.33 -18.36
CA THR A 248 9.48 -9.04 -19.39
C THR A 248 10.52 -10.00 -18.79
N PHE A 249 11.20 -9.56 -17.73
CA PHE A 249 12.29 -10.32 -17.11
C PHE A 249 11.91 -10.97 -15.78
N GLN A 250 10.63 -10.88 -15.39
CA GLN A 250 10.09 -11.41 -14.12
C GLN A 250 10.89 -10.95 -12.89
N LEU A 251 11.28 -9.66 -12.88
CA LEU A 251 12.09 -9.09 -11.81
C LEU A 251 11.23 -8.75 -10.57
N PRO A 252 11.82 -8.79 -9.37
CA PRO A 252 11.15 -8.33 -8.16
C PRO A 252 10.73 -6.87 -8.28
N HIS A 253 9.46 -6.59 -7.95
CA HIS A 253 8.82 -5.30 -8.24
C HIS A 253 9.51 -4.12 -7.52
N ALA A 254 9.69 -4.22 -6.21
CA ALA A 254 10.24 -3.12 -5.40
C ALA A 254 11.71 -2.83 -5.73
N GLU A 255 12.50 -3.87 -5.96
CA GLU A 255 13.91 -3.74 -6.35
C GLU A 255 14.04 -3.11 -7.74
N THR A 256 13.16 -3.48 -8.68
CA THR A 256 13.10 -2.86 -10.02
C THR A 256 12.83 -1.36 -9.91
N HIS A 257 11.86 -0.95 -9.08
CA HIS A 257 11.57 0.46 -8.81
C HIS A 257 12.77 1.17 -8.20
N THR A 258 13.46 0.54 -7.26
CA THR A 258 14.63 1.11 -6.59
C THR A 258 15.77 1.42 -7.58
N ILE A 259 16.02 0.51 -8.52
CA ILE A 259 17.09 0.68 -9.51
C ILE A 259 16.69 1.71 -10.58
N ILE A 260 15.46 1.70 -11.05
CA ILE A 260 15.01 2.57 -12.15
C ILE A 260 14.80 4.02 -11.70
N LEU A 261 14.43 4.26 -10.42
CA LEU A 261 14.06 5.59 -9.94
C LEU A 261 15.12 6.68 -10.22
N PRO A 262 16.40 6.53 -9.87
CA PRO A 262 17.39 7.57 -10.12
C PRO A 262 17.56 7.86 -11.62
N HIS A 263 17.49 6.83 -12.47
CA HIS A 263 17.62 6.98 -13.92
C HIS A 263 16.44 7.73 -14.55
N ALA A 264 15.20 7.38 -14.17
CA ALA A 264 14.00 8.05 -14.64
C ALA A 264 13.93 9.50 -14.14
N THR A 265 14.34 9.75 -12.89
CA THR A 265 14.42 11.09 -12.32
C THR A 265 15.45 11.94 -13.05
N HIS A 266 16.64 11.39 -13.31
CA HIS A 266 17.68 12.06 -14.07
C HIS A 266 17.23 12.41 -15.51
N TYR A 267 16.53 11.47 -16.18
CA TYR A 267 15.99 11.69 -17.52
C TYR A 267 15.01 12.87 -17.56
N ASN A 268 14.16 13.02 -16.55
CA ASN A 268 13.17 14.10 -16.48
C ASN A 268 13.72 15.41 -15.92
N ARG A 269 14.98 15.46 -15.49
CA ARG A 269 15.59 16.57 -14.75
C ARG A 269 15.37 17.93 -15.43
N ASP A 270 15.67 18.03 -16.71
CA ASP A 270 15.63 19.29 -17.44
C ASP A 270 14.21 19.67 -17.90
N ALA A 271 13.31 18.66 -18.01
CA ALA A 271 11.91 18.86 -18.37
C ALA A 271 11.02 19.25 -17.18
N ALA A 272 11.44 18.95 -15.93
CA ALA A 272 10.65 19.15 -14.72
C ALA A 272 11.45 19.84 -13.59
N PRO A 273 12.02 21.03 -13.80
CA PRO A 273 12.90 21.71 -12.83
C PRO A 273 12.21 22.02 -11.50
N GLU A 274 10.91 22.35 -11.53
CA GLU A 274 10.13 22.60 -10.31
C GLU A 274 9.98 21.32 -9.45
N ALA A 275 9.78 20.18 -10.09
CA ALA A 275 9.71 18.89 -9.39
C ALA A 275 11.07 18.52 -8.78
N MET A 276 12.17 18.75 -9.51
CA MET A 276 13.53 18.53 -8.99
C MET A 276 13.82 19.42 -7.78
N ALA A 277 13.39 20.67 -7.82
CA ALA A 277 13.52 21.58 -6.67
C ALA A 277 12.68 21.10 -5.46
N ALA A 278 11.47 20.58 -5.67
CA ALA A 278 10.64 20.03 -4.62
C ALA A 278 11.28 18.76 -4.00
N ILE A 279 11.79 17.84 -4.82
CA ILE A 279 12.50 16.65 -4.38
C ILE A 279 13.72 17.05 -3.53
N SER A 280 14.51 18.02 -4.02
CA SER A 280 15.70 18.50 -3.30
C SER A 280 15.34 19.10 -1.92
N ARG A 281 14.28 19.90 -1.83
CA ARG A 281 13.80 20.44 -0.55
C ARG A 281 13.32 19.35 0.41
N ALA A 282 12.71 18.31 -0.13
CA ALA A 282 12.20 17.19 0.69
C ALA A 282 13.31 16.30 1.25
N LEU A 283 14.46 16.23 0.55
CA LEU A 283 15.59 15.37 0.92
C LEU A 283 16.64 16.09 1.79
N ASN A 284 16.56 17.43 1.94
CA ASN A 284 17.45 18.26 2.77
C ASN A 284 16.76 18.73 4.07
#